data_5afb2d430fb1033c52165ad8c1b8e703
#
_entry.id   5afb2d430fb1033c52165ad8c1b8e703
#
_cell.length_a   1.000
_cell.length_b   1.000
_cell.length_c   1.000
_cell.angle_alpha   90.00
_cell.angle_beta   90.00
_cell.angle_gamma   90.00
#
_symmetry.space_group_name_H-M   'P 1'
#
loop_
_entity.id
_entity.type
_entity.pdbx_description
1 polymer ?
#
loop_
_entity_poly.entity_id
_entity_poly.type
_entity_poly.pdbx_seq_one_letter_code
_entity_poly.pdbx_strand_id
1 'polypeptide(L)'
;MAKTSLSTNMRVLHRYLGFFLAGIMAVYALSGIVLIFRDTDFLKNEKLIVKELKPGLEAKELGQEVRNRELKVTKAEGDLVFFNNGTYNKATGHTEYKVKELPFVINKLTGLHKAKSSEPLFFLNIFFGVSLFFFVISSFWMFMPKTSIFKKGMAFTIAGIILTLILLFV
;
A
#
# COMPACT_ATOMS: atom_id res chain seq x y z
N MET A 1 -29.61 31.64 22.46
CA MET A 1 -28.68 30.56 22.01
C MET A 1 -27.25 31.06 22.17
N ALA A 2 -26.45 30.45 23.06
CA ALA A 2 -25.05 30.84 23.26
C ALA A 2 -24.26 30.55 21.96
N LYS A 3 -23.61 31.57 21.39
CA LYS A 3 -22.68 31.42 20.29
C LYS A 3 -21.52 30.52 20.74
N THR A 4 -21.55 29.24 20.39
CA THR A 4 -20.40 28.35 20.58
C THR A 4 -19.19 28.94 19.86
N SER A 5 -18.08 29.12 20.56
CA SER A 5 -16.87 29.67 19.94
C SER A 5 -16.35 28.70 18.87
N LEU A 6 -15.73 29.21 17.80
CA LEU A 6 -15.12 28.40 16.72
C LEU A 6 -14.20 27.30 17.31
N SER A 7 -13.43 27.65 18.35
CA SER A 7 -12.56 26.71 19.07
C SER A 7 -13.34 25.55 19.72
N THR A 8 -14.51 25.78 20.28
CA THR A 8 -15.36 24.74 20.89
C THR A 8 -15.88 23.79 19.80
N ASN A 9 -16.39 24.35 18.71
CA ASN A 9 -16.89 23.53 17.60
C ASN A 9 -15.78 22.68 16.97
N MET A 10 -14.59 23.23 16.81
CA MET A 10 -13.42 22.49 16.30
C MET A 10 -13.01 21.35 17.23
N ARG A 11 -13.04 21.55 18.55
CA ARG A 11 -12.77 20.48 19.53
C ARG A 11 -13.80 19.37 19.47
N VAL A 12 -15.06 19.69 19.34
CA VAL A 12 -16.15 18.72 19.24
C VAL A 12 -15.99 17.90 17.95
N LEU A 13 -15.82 18.58 16.81
CA LEU A 13 -15.66 17.93 15.51
C LEU A 13 -14.42 17.06 15.46
N HIS A 14 -13.28 17.58 15.89
CA HIS A 14 -12.02 16.83 15.97
C HIS A 14 -12.20 15.55 16.82
N ARG A 15 -12.81 15.65 17.99
CA ARG A 15 -13.02 14.50 18.88
C ARG A 15 -13.87 13.41 18.24
N TYR A 16 -15.05 13.74 17.71
CA TYR A 16 -15.94 12.73 17.15
C TYR A 16 -15.44 12.16 15.81
N LEU A 17 -14.89 13.00 14.96
CA LEU A 17 -14.22 12.54 13.74
C LEU A 17 -13.03 11.65 14.09
N GLY A 18 -12.30 11.96 15.19
CA GLY A 18 -11.21 11.15 15.71
C GLY A 18 -11.61 9.73 16.07
N PHE A 19 -12.67 9.59 16.82
CA PHE A 19 -13.20 8.27 17.15
C PHE A 19 -13.64 7.51 15.89
N PHE A 20 -14.33 8.18 14.98
CA PHE A 20 -14.76 7.56 13.71
C PHE A 20 -13.56 7.08 12.87
N LEU A 21 -12.52 7.90 12.78
CA LEU A 21 -11.35 7.57 11.98
C LEU A 21 -10.36 6.62 12.66
N ALA A 22 -10.44 6.45 13.99
CA ALA A 22 -9.45 5.64 14.73
C ALA A 22 -9.33 4.21 14.18
N GLY A 23 -10.46 3.56 13.86
CA GLY A 23 -10.48 2.25 13.25
C GLY A 23 -9.84 2.24 11.84
N ILE A 24 -10.19 3.22 11.01
CA ILE A 24 -9.62 3.36 9.67
C ILE A 24 -8.11 3.60 9.76
N MET A 25 -7.67 4.49 10.65
CA MET A 25 -6.25 4.78 10.87
C MET A 25 -5.46 3.55 11.31
N ALA A 26 -6.01 2.72 12.20
CA ALA A 26 -5.37 1.48 12.64
C ALA A 26 -5.17 0.51 11.46
N VAL A 27 -6.18 0.33 10.62
CA VAL A 27 -6.09 -0.53 9.43
C VAL A 27 -5.08 0.01 8.43
N TYR A 28 -5.07 1.33 8.18
CA TYR A 28 -4.10 1.96 7.29
C TYR A 28 -2.67 1.86 7.84
N ALA A 29 -2.46 2.04 9.14
CA ALA A 29 -1.14 1.90 9.75
C ALA A 29 -0.59 0.48 9.58
N LEU A 30 -1.40 -0.54 9.89
CA LEU A 30 -1.02 -1.94 9.67
C LEU A 30 -0.73 -2.23 8.19
N SER A 31 -1.60 -1.76 7.29
CA SER A 31 -1.41 -1.90 5.84
C SER A 31 -0.11 -1.25 5.36
N GLY A 32 0.21 -0.05 5.87
CA GLY A 32 1.44 0.66 5.53
C GLY A 32 2.69 -0.08 5.97
N ILE A 33 2.70 -0.62 7.20
CA ILE A 33 3.82 -1.43 7.71
C ILE A 33 4.03 -2.67 6.84
N VAL A 34 2.96 -3.41 6.53
CA VAL A 34 3.07 -4.60 5.67
C VAL A 34 3.57 -4.23 4.27
N LEU A 35 3.15 -3.07 3.75
CA LEU A 35 3.54 -2.61 2.42
C LEU A 35 5.04 -2.32 2.30
N ILE A 36 5.74 -1.98 3.39
CA ILE A 36 7.20 -1.79 3.39
C ILE A 36 7.91 -3.07 2.92
N PHE A 37 7.37 -4.24 3.26
CA PHE A 37 7.97 -5.54 2.92
C PHE A 37 7.52 -6.11 1.56
N ARG A 38 6.82 -5.31 0.72
CA ARG A 38 6.25 -5.76 -0.57
C ARG A 38 7.27 -6.37 -1.53
N ASP A 39 8.50 -5.88 -1.52
CA ASP A 39 9.58 -6.31 -2.42
C ASP A 39 10.41 -7.46 -1.83
N THR A 40 10.07 -7.93 -0.62
CA THR A 40 10.67 -9.09 0.03
C THR A 40 9.78 -10.31 -0.09
N ASP A 41 10.31 -11.48 0.30
CA ASP A 41 9.53 -12.72 0.41
C ASP A 41 8.77 -12.84 1.75
N PHE A 42 8.89 -11.83 2.60
CA PHE A 42 8.22 -11.79 3.90
C PHE A 42 6.70 -11.86 3.72
N LEU A 43 6.07 -12.77 4.43
CA LEU A 43 4.63 -13.05 4.36
C LEU A 43 4.10 -13.60 3.02
N LYS A 44 4.96 -13.94 2.06
CA LYS A 44 4.55 -14.58 0.80
C LYS A 44 4.57 -16.09 0.94
N ASN A 45 3.55 -16.74 0.39
CA ASN A 45 3.47 -18.18 0.26
C ASN A 45 3.81 -18.59 -1.17
N GLU A 46 4.55 -19.69 -1.31
CA GLU A 46 4.77 -20.30 -2.63
C GLU A 46 3.52 -21.05 -3.06
N LYS A 47 3.07 -20.79 -4.28
CA LYS A 47 1.96 -21.46 -4.92
C LYS A 47 2.41 -22.01 -6.26
N LEU A 48 2.22 -23.31 -6.47
CA LEU A 48 2.40 -23.93 -7.77
C LEU A 48 1.18 -23.60 -8.65
N ILE A 49 1.43 -23.04 -9.80
CA ILE A 49 0.42 -22.79 -10.83
C ILE A 49 0.68 -23.71 -12.00
N VAL A 50 -0.35 -24.45 -12.38
CA VAL A 50 -0.37 -25.25 -13.59
C VAL A 50 -1.35 -24.59 -14.54
N LYS A 51 -0.92 -24.27 -15.75
CA LYS A 51 -1.74 -23.56 -16.73
C LYS A 51 -1.39 -24.06 -18.14
N GLU A 52 -2.40 -24.18 -18.98
CA GLU A 52 -2.19 -24.41 -20.40
C GLU A 52 -2.14 -23.05 -21.12
N LEU A 53 -1.02 -22.76 -21.74
CA LEU A 53 -0.78 -21.59 -22.55
C LEU A 53 -0.83 -21.95 -24.03
N LYS A 54 -0.68 -20.98 -24.91
CA LYS A 54 -0.56 -21.22 -26.33
C LYS A 54 0.73 -22.00 -26.63
N PRO A 55 0.71 -23.00 -27.52
CA PRO A 55 1.91 -23.65 -28.00
C PRO A 55 2.83 -22.69 -28.76
N GLY A 56 4.15 -22.94 -28.71
CA GLY A 56 5.13 -22.21 -29.52
C GLY A 56 5.47 -20.77 -29.00
N LEU A 57 5.14 -20.41 -27.76
CA LEU A 57 5.50 -19.10 -27.23
C LEU A 57 7.02 -18.93 -27.10
N GLU A 58 7.52 -17.75 -27.49
CA GLU A 58 8.88 -17.33 -27.21
C GLU A 58 9.05 -16.83 -25.74
N ALA A 59 10.29 -16.74 -25.29
CA ALA A 59 10.60 -16.37 -23.90
C ALA A 59 9.96 -15.04 -23.45
N LYS A 60 9.86 -14.06 -24.36
CA LYS A 60 9.26 -12.75 -24.07
C LYS A 60 7.74 -12.84 -23.89
N GLU A 61 7.09 -13.59 -24.77
CA GLU A 61 5.64 -13.83 -24.72
C GLU A 61 5.26 -14.68 -23.51
N LEU A 62 6.05 -15.73 -23.24
CA LEU A 62 5.92 -16.57 -22.05
C LEU A 62 6.01 -15.73 -20.78
N GLY A 63 6.98 -14.79 -20.70
CA GLY A 63 7.12 -13.88 -19.58
C GLY A 63 5.90 -12.98 -19.35
N GLN A 64 5.24 -12.55 -20.42
CA GLN A 64 3.99 -11.78 -20.32
C GLN A 64 2.82 -12.63 -19.80
N GLU A 65 2.67 -13.85 -20.33
CA GLU A 65 1.59 -14.76 -19.95
C GLU A 65 1.70 -15.25 -18.50
N VAL A 66 2.91 -15.54 -18.02
CA VAL A 66 3.16 -15.90 -16.61
C VAL A 66 3.35 -14.69 -15.70
N ARG A 67 3.21 -13.47 -16.23
CA ARG A 67 3.39 -12.19 -15.51
C ARG A 67 4.75 -12.07 -14.81
N ASN A 68 5.78 -12.68 -15.39
CA ASN A 68 7.16 -12.59 -14.92
C ASN A 68 7.99 -11.77 -15.91
N ARG A 69 8.21 -10.48 -15.62
CA ARG A 69 9.01 -9.58 -16.48
C ARG A 69 10.50 -9.92 -16.49
N GLU A 70 10.95 -10.65 -15.48
CA GLU A 70 12.35 -11.07 -15.31
C GLU A 70 12.55 -12.55 -15.66
N LEU A 71 11.68 -13.11 -16.52
CA LEU A 71 11.78 -14.49 -16.95
C LEU A 71 13.11 -14.70 -17.68
N LYS A 72 13.94 -15.59 -17.14
CA LYS A 72 15.18 -16.04 -17.76
C LYS A 72 15.08 -17.52 -18.07
N VAL A 73 15.22 -17.86 -19.32
CA VAL A 73 15.35 -19.26 -19.74
C VAL A 73 16.71 -19.79 -19.26
N THR A 74 16.68 -20.85 -18.49
CA THR A 74 17.89 -21.49 -17.93
C THR A 74 18.37 -22.64 -18.80
N LYS A 75 17.44 -23.40 -19.39
CA LYS A 75 17.72 -24.55 -20.22
C LYS A 75 16.58 -24.79 -21.22
N ALA A 76 16.88 -25.32 -22.38
CA ALA A 76 15.90 -25.83 -23.33
C ALA A 76 16.31 -27.24 -23.77
N GLU A 77 15.40 -28.19 -23.64
CA GLU A 77 15.58 -29.59 -24.05
C GLU A 77 14.43 -29.98 -24.98
N GLY A 78 14.70 -29.97 -26.30
CA GLY A 78 13.65 -30.19 -27.29
C GLY A 78 12.50 -29.16 -27.13
N ASP A 79 11.28 -29.65 -26.88
CA ASP A 79 10.11 -28.80 -26.67
C ASP A 79 9.95 -28.31 -25.22
N LEU A 80 10.77 -28.77 -24.29
CA LEU A 80 10.70 -28.41 -22.90
C LEU A 80 11.65 -27.22 -22.58
N VAL A 81 11.09 -26.11 -22.14
CA VAL A 81 11.81 -24.90 -21.75
C VAL A 81 11.76 -24.77 -20.26
N PHE A 82 12.92 -24.70 -19.61
CA PHE A 82 13.10 -24.45 -18.21
C PHE A 82 13.38 -22.94 -17.98
N PHE A 83 12.71 -22.33 -17.06
CA PHE A 83 12.97 -20.96 -16.69
C PHE A 83 13.09 -20.83 -15.16
N ASN A 84 13.52 -19.68 -14.68
CA ASN A 84 13.93 -19.45 -13.28
C ASN A 84 12.94 -19.94 -12.20
N ASN A 85 11.66 -20.08 -12.50
CA ASN A 85 10.63 -20.50 -11.53
C ASN A 85 9.66 -21.55 -12.08
N GLY A 86 9.94 -22.18 -13.21
CA GLY A 86 9.05 -23.19 -13.77
C GLY A 86 9.51 -23.82 -15.07
N THR A 87 8.58 -24.55 -15.69
CA THR A 87 8.77 -25.28 -16.96
C THR A 87 7.62 -24.96 -17.92
N TYR A 88 7.93 -24.93 -19.19
CA TYR A 88 6.98 -24.74 -20.29
C TYR A 88 7.24 -25.72 -21.41
N ASN A 89 6.21 -26.43 -21.85
CA ASN A 89 6.27 -27.31 -23.00
C ASN A 89 5.75 -26.60 -24.26
N LYS A 90 6.62 -26.35 -25.22
CA LYS A 90 6.28 -25.65 -26.48
C LYS A 90 5.28 -26.38 -27.34
N ALA A 91 5.30 -27.73 -27.35
CA ALA A 91 4.41 -28.52 -28.17
C ALA A 91 2.97 -28.52 -27.65
N THR A 92 2.79 -28.61 -26.32
CA THR A 92 1.47 -28.75 -25.70
C THR A 92 0.95 -27.44 -25.10
N GLY A 93 1.83 -26.49 -24.79
CA GLY A 93 1.49 -25.29 -24.03
C GLY A 93 1.43 -25.52 -22.51
N HIS A 94 1.66 -26.74 -22.02
CA HIS A 94 1.64 -27.06 -20.61
C HIS A 94 2.72 -26.31 -19.86
N THR A 95 2.34 -25.57 -18.80
CA THR A 95 3.23 -24.72 -18.04
C THR A 95 3.03 -24.94 -16.56
N GLU A 96 4.10 -25.24 -15.84
CA GLU A 96 4.13 -25.34 -14.39
C GLU A 96 5.12 -24.33 -13.83
N TYR A 97 4.68 -23.49 -12.92
CA TYR A 97 5.57 -22.51 -12.33
C TYR A 97 5.15 -22.14 -10.91
N LYS A 98 6.15 -21.76 -10.12
CA LYS A 98 5.95 -21.28 -8.74
C LYS A 98 5.83 -19.77 -8.73
N VAL A 99 4.83 -19.29 -8.02
CA VAL A 99 4.60 -17.86 -7.76
C VAL A 99 4.60 -17.62 -6.25
N LYS A 100 5.23 -16.54 -5.84
CA LYS A 100 5.17 -16.08 -4.45
C LYS A 100 4.10 -15.01 -4.33
N GLU A 101 3.01 -15.34 -3.66
CA GLU A 101 1.87 -14.45 -3.47
C GLU A 101 1.60 -14.20 -1.98
N LEU A 102 1.17 -12.97 -1.67
CA LEU A 102 0.69 -12.66 -0.34
C LEU A 102 -0.61 -13.42 -0.05
N PRO A 103 -0.84 -13.91 1.17
CA PRO A 103 -2.13 -14.43 1.61
C PRO A 103 -3.26 -13.47 1.28
N PHE A 104 -4.44 -14.00 0.98
CA PHE A 104 -5.58 -13.22 0.50
C PHE A 104 -5.90 -11.99 1.36
N VAL A 105 -5.93 -12.15 2.70
CA VAL A 105 -6.24 -11.06 3.64
C VAL A 105 -5.18 -9.97 3.57
N ILE A 106 -3.90 -10.35 3.58
CA ILE A 106 -2.78 -9.42 3.53
C ILE A 106 -2.73 -8.68 2.18
N ASN A 107 -3.01 -9.39 1.08
CA ASN A 107 -3.08 -8.78 -0.24
C ASN A 107 -4.22 -7.75 -0.33
N LYS A 108 -5.40 -8.05 0.23
CA LYS A 108 -6.51 -7.09 0.33
C LYS A 108 -6.16 -5.90 1.21
N LEU A 109 -5.49 -6.13 2.34
CA LEU A 109 -5.04 -5.07 3.24
C LEU A 109 -4.07 -4.10 2.54
N THR A 110 -3.05 -4.62 1.85
CA THR A 110 -2.11 -3.78 1.10
C THR A 110 -2.75 -3.07 -0.09
N GLY A 111 -3.86 -3.60 -0.61
CA GLY A 111 -4.68 -2.97 -1.64
C GLY A 111 -5.21 -1.59 -1.26
N LEU A 112 -5.44 -1.32 0.04
CA LEU A 112 -5.90 -0.01 0.51
C LEU A 112 -4.98 1.13 0.06
N HIS A 113 -3.66 0.96 0.18
CA HIS A 113 -2.68 1.98 -0.21
C HIS A 113 -2.41 2.02 -1.72
N LYS A 114 -2.77 0.96 -2.46
CA LYS A 114 -2.48 0.81 -3.89
C LYS A 114 -3.66 1.17 -4.78
N ALA A 115 -4.80 1.51 -4.19
CA ALA A 115 -6.02 1.79 -4.94
C ALA A 115 -5.83 2.92 -5.96
N LYS A 116 -6.14 2.63 -7.20
CA LYS A 116 -6.09 3.58 -8.32
C LYS A 116 -7.40 4.34 -8.43
N SER A 117 -7.40 5.43 -9.20
CA SER A 117 -8.60 6.27 -9.43
C SER A 117 -9.79 5.52 -10.06
N SER A 118 -9.55 4.38 -10.69
CA SER A 118 -10.58 3.51 -11.27
C SER A 118 -11.19 2.50 -10.28
N GLU A 119 -10.72 2.45 -9.04
CA GLU A 119 -11.16 1.48 -8.04
C GLU A 119 -12.06 2.12 -6.99
N PRO A 120 -13.05 1.39 -6.41
CA PRO A 120 -13.94 1.94 -5.38
C PRO A 120 -13.23 2.47 -4.15
N LEU A 121 -12.09 1.87 -3.79
CA LEU A 121 -11.26 2.29 -2.65
C LEU A 121 -10.62 3.68 -2.84
N PHE A 122 -10.59 4.21 -4.06
CA PHE A 122 -10.11 5.55 -4.33
C PHE A 122 -10.83 6.61 -3.50
N PHE A 123 -12.16 6.56 -3.46
CA PHE A 123 -12.96 7.51 -2.68
C PHE A 123 -12.67 7.43 -1.19
N LEU A 124 -12.47 6.20 -0.66
CA LEU A 124 -12.07 6.01 0.73
C LEU A 124 -10.70 6.64 1.00
N ASN A 125 -9.74 6.47 0.09
CA ASN A 125 -8.40 7.04 0.23
C ASN A 125 -8.42 8.57 0.21
N ILE A 126 -9.20 9.18 -0.69
CA ILE A 126 -9.37 10.64 -0.72
C ILE A 126 -10.03 11.14 0.55
N PHE A 127 -11.13 10.52 0.97
CA PHE A 127 -11.81 10.86 2.22
C PHE A 127 -10.87 10.78 3.42
N PHE A 128 -10.11 9.70 3.52
CA PHE A 128 -9.15 9.48 4.60
C PHE A 128 -8.04 10.53 4.57
N GLY A 129 -7.44 10.81 3.41
CA GLY A 129 -6.41 11.83 3.25
C GLY A 129 -6.89 13.23 3.65
N VAL A 130 -8.06 13.64 3.18
CA VAL A 130 -8.68 14.93 3.53
C VAL A 130 -8.98 15.00 5.03
N SER A 131 -9.48 13.90 5.60
CA SER A 131 -9.76 13.81 7.04
C SER A 131 -8.49 13.93 7.88
N LEU A 132 -7.39 13.27 7.49
CA LEU A 132 -6.10 13.42 8.17
C LEU A 132 -5.59 14.85 8.08
N PHE A 133 -5.71 15.48 6.92
CA PHE A 133 -5.30 16.87 6.76
C PHE A 133 -6.13 17.81 7.65
N PHE A 134 -7.44 17.60 7.71
CA PHE A 134 -8.30 18.30 8.68
C PHE A 134 -7.84 18.09 10.13
N PHE A 135 -7.45 16.86 10.49
CA PHE A 135 -6.95 16.53 11.82
C PHE A 135 -5.69 17.33 12.17
N VAL A 136 -4.74 17.41 11.26
CA VAL A 136 -3.51 18.20 11.46
C VAL A 136 -3.87 19.66 11.70
N ILE A 137 -4.70 20.23 10.82
CA ILE A 137 -5.06 21.65 10.93
C ILE A 137 -5.86 21.91 12.21
N SER A 138 -6.90 21.13 12.47
CA SER A 138 -7.80 21.33 13.62
C SER A 138 -7.09 21.15 14.98
N SER A 139 -6.02 20.36 15.03
CA SER A 139 -5.23 20.17 16.25
C SER A 139 -4.68 21.50 16.79
N PHE A 140 -4.31 22.43 15.89
CA PHE A 140 -3.81 23.74 16.31
C PHE A 140 -4.89 24.64 16.92
N TRP A 141 -6.16 24.47 16.53
CA TRP A 141 -7.28 25.19 17.15
C TRP A 141 -7.68 24.64 18.52
N MET A 142 -7.22 23.43 18.87
CA MET A 142 -7.49 22.85 20.18
C MET A 142 -6.71 23.51 21.30
N PHE A 143 -5.55 24.10 21.00
CA PHE A 143 -4.67 24.73 21.97
C PHE A 143 -4.74 26.25 21.87
N MET A 144 -4.58 26.92 23.03
CA MET A 144 -4.49 28.38 23.08
C MET A 144 -3.09 28.83 22.62
N PRO A 145 -2.96 29.72 21.61
CA PRO A 145 -1.66 30.11 21.03
C PRO A 145 -0.66 30.71 22.03
N LYS A 146 -1.18 31.32 23.13
CA LYS A 146 -0.34 31.96 24.16
C LYS A 146 0.27 30.98 25.17
N THR A 147 -0.13 29.71 25.15
CA THR A 147 0.33 28.73 26.14
C THR A 147 1.72 28.17 25.79
N SER A 148 2.49 27.78 26.82
CA SER A 148 3.77 27.10 26.64
C SER A 148 3.62 25.76 25.89
N ILE A 149 2.47 25.09 26.08
CA ILE A 149 2.13 23.84 25.39
C ILE A 149 2.06 24.07 23.90
N PHE A 150 1.36 25.11 23.44
CA PHE A 150 1.27 25.44 22.01
C PHE A 150 2.65 25.75 21.41
N LYS A 151 3.46 26.59 22.09
CA LYS A 151 4.80 26.95 21.61
C LYS A 151 5.71 25.74 21.47
N LYS A 152 5.73 24.84 22.47
CA LYS A 152 6.48 23.59 22.41
C LYS A 152 5.94 22.66 21.30
N GLY A 153 4.63 22.52 21.19
CA GLY A 153 3.98 21.74 20.14
C GLY A 153 4.37 22.21 18.75
N MET A 154 4.39 23.53 18.50
CA MET A 154 4.86 24.09 17.22
C MET A 154 6.32 23.76 16.94
N ALA A 155 7.20 23.82 17.94
CA ALA A 155 8.60 23.46 17.77
C ALA A 155 8.76 21.98 17.35
N PHE A 156 8.02 21.07 18.00
CA PHE A 156 8.02 19.65 17.60
C PHE A 156 7.43 19.42 16.21
N THR A 157 6.38 20.16 15.84
CA THR A 157 5.79 20.07 14.48
C THR A 157 6.82 20.50 13.43
N ILE A 158 7.50 21.62 13.63
CA ILE A 158 8.53 22.11 12.73
C ILE A 158 9.68 21.10 12.64
N ALA A 159 10.14 20.58 13.76
CA ALA A 159 11.19 19.55 13.79
C ALA A 159 10.78 18.29 13.01
N GLY A 160 9.53 17.84 13.14
CA GLY A 160 9.01 16.70 12.37
C GLY A 160 8.97 16.98 10.86
N ILE A 161 8.56 18.18 10.46
CA ILE A 161 8.56 18.59 9.04
C ILE A 161 9.99 18.60 8.50
N ILE A 162 10.93 19.21 9.23
CA ILE A 162 12.34 19.29 8.81
C ILE A 162 12.93 17.89 8.67
N LEU A 163 12.70 17.01 9.66
CA LEU A 163 13.16 15.63 9.62
C LEU A 163 12.62 14.89 8.37
N THR A 164 11.32 15.04 8.11
CA THR A 164 10.69 14.40 6.96
C THR A 164 11.27 14.91 5.64
N LEU A 165 11.50 16.23 5.53
CA LEU A 165 12.10 16.82 4.34
C LEU A 165 13.54 16.35 4.13
N ILE A 166 14.35 16.26 5.19
CA ILE A 166 15.71 15.72 5.09
C ILE A 166 15.68 14.27 4.57
N LEU A 167 14.85 13.42 5.16
CA LEU A 167 14.75 12.01 4.77
C LEU A 167 14.17 11.81 3.34
N LEU A 168 13.41 12.78 2.84
CA LEU A 168 12.85 12.72 1.49
C LEU A 168 13.92 12.93 0.40
N PHE A 169 15.01 13.66 0.72
CA PHE A 169 16.07 14.02 -0.24
C PHE A 169 17.39 13.28 0.01
N VAL A 170 17.44 12.31 0.91
CA VAL A 170 18.55 11.37 1.12
C VAL A 170 18.30 10.07 0.37
#